data_404a24d3e6ff941c2776eb16b8243ff3
#
_entry.id   404a24d3e6ff941c2776eb16b8243ff3
#
_cell.length_a   1.000
_cell.length_b   1.000
_cell.length_c   1.000
_cell.angle_alpha   90.00
_cell.angle_beta   90.00
_cell.angle_gamma   90.00
#
_symmetry.space_group_name_H-M   'P 1'
#
loop_
_entity.id
_entity.type
_entity.pdbx_description
1 polymer ?
#
loop_
_entity_poly.entity_id
_entity_poly.type
_entity_poly.pdbx_seq_one_letter_code
_entity_poly.pdbx_strand_id
1 'polypeptide(L)'
;MVLLSKRTDIFINQPRPQAPMVTRIGTKQRKTRHKNQHSYKTRGKVSLSKYFQEFQDGDKVCLKTHPSIQKGRFFPRFHGITGTVAGKKGECYGVTIRDGSKQKLLYVHPIHLKKQ
;
A
#
# COMPACT_ATOMS: atom_id res chain seq x y z
N MET A 1 -38.42 -43.61 26.71
CA MET A 1 -38.72 -43.35 25.31
C MET A 1 -39.05 -41.86 24.96
N VAL A 2 -39.29 -41.03 25.95
CA VAL A 2 -39.62 -39.61 25.72
C VAL A 2 -38.39 -38.73 25.55
N LEU A 3 -37.20 -39.22 25.82
CA LEU A 3 -35.93 -38.48 25.75
C LEU A 3 -35.32 -38.38 24.35
N LEU A 4 -35.75 -39.19 23.39
CA LEU A 4 -35.23 -39.19 22.01
C LEU A 4 -35.87 -38.15 21.09
N SER A 5 -37.10 -37.72 21.39
CA SER A 5 -37.79 -36.69 20.58
C SER A 5 -37.34 -35.27 20.89
N LYS A 6 -36.76 -35.01 22.04
CA LYS A 6 -36.25 -33.69 22.42
C LYS A 6 -34.85 -33.36 21.84
N ARG A 7 -34.12 -34.35 21.33
CA ARG A 7 -32.80 -34.13 20.76
C ARG A 7 -32.82 -33.68 19.29
N THR A 8 -33.89 -33.94 18.58
CA THR A 8 -34.03 -33.55 17.17
C THR A 8 -34.41 -32.09 17.00
N ASP A 9 -35.16 -31.54 17.98
CA ASP A 9 -35.65 -30.16 17.90
C ASP A 9 -34.53 -29.12 18.16
N ILE A 10 -33.49 -29.49 18.87
CA ILE A 10 -32.36 -28.59 19.21
C ILE A 10 -31.46 -28.34 17.98
N PHE A 11 -31.40 -29.29 17.03
CA PHE A 11 -30.57 -29.15 15.84
C PHE A 11 -31.24 -28.37 14.67
N ILE A 12 -32.57 -28.29 14.69
CA ILE A 12 -33.34 -27.66 13.59
C ILE A 12 -33.33 -26.13 13.73
N ASN A 13 -33.19 -25.60 14.94
CA ASN A 13 -33.24 -24.15 15.20
C ASN A 13 -31.87 -23.49 15.42
N GLN A 14 -30.77 -24.18 15.20
CA GLN A 14 -29.49 -23.52 15.25
C GLN A 14 -29.30 -22.70 13.96
N PRO A 15 -29.01 -21.40 14.07
CA PRO A 15 -28.65 -20.62 12.90
C PRO A 15 -27.42 -21.28 12.25
N ARG A 16 -27.54 -21.63 10.99
CA ARG A 16 -26.41 -22.18 10.24
C ARG A 16 -25.24 -21.20 10.38
N PRO A 17 -24.04 -21.66 10.76
CA PRO A 17 -22.89 -20.78 10.76
C PRO A 17 -22.77 -20.18 9.38
N GLN A 18 -22.93 -18.87 9.28
CA GLN A 18 -22.75 -18.18 8.02
C GLN A 18 -21.31 -18.39 7.60
N ALA A 19 -21.15 -19.06 6.46
CA ALA A 19 -19.83 -19.21 5.88
C ALA A 19 -19.22 -17.81 5.71
N PRO A 20 -17.97 -17.58 6.15
CA PRO A 20 -17.34 -16.29 5.98
C PRO A 20 -17.36 -15.94 4.49
N MET A 21 -17.82 -14.74 4.15
CA MET A 21 -17.82 -14.29 2.77
C MET A 21 -16.37 -14.39 2.25
N VAL A 22 -16.20 -15.15 1.18
CA VAL A 22 -14.89 -15.30 0.55
C VAL A 22 -14.42 -13.95 0.05
N THR A 23 -13.39 -13.42 0.69
CA THR A 23 -12.74 -12.17 0.26
C THR A 23 -11.85 -12.48 -0.94
N ARG A 24 -11.95 -11.70 -1.99
CA ARG A 24 -11.05 -11.82 -3.15
C ARG A 24 -9.61 -11.57 -2.68
N ILE A 25 -8.74 -12.56 -2.89
CA ILE A 25 -7.31 -12.40 -2.66
C ILE A 25 -6.76 -11.62 -3.85
N GLY A 26 -6.35 -10.38 -3.62
CA GLY A 26 -5.71 -9.53 -4.61
C GLY A 26 -4.21 -9.39 -4.36
N THR A 27 -3.48 -8.96 -5.37
CA THR A 27 -2.07 -8.59 -5.25
C THR A 27 -1.90 -7.30 -4.42
N LYS A 28 -0.66 -6.93 -4.11
CA LYS A 28 -0.31 -5.64 -3.48
C LYS A 28 -0.83 -4.42 -4.26
N GLN A 29 -1.11 -4.59 -5.55
CA GLN A 29 -1.62 -3.54 -6.43
C GLN A 29 -3.16 -3.43 -6.47
N ARG A 30 -3.84 -4.12 -5.58
CA ARG A 30 -5.30 -4.06 -5.49
C ARG A 30 -5.80 -2.63 -5.21
N LYS A 31 -6.89 -2.24 -5.89
CA LYS A 31 -7.52 -0.91 -5.75
C LYS A 31 -6.59 0.28 -6.08
N THR A 32 -5.66 0.09 -7.01
CA THR A 32 -4.67 1.11 -7.40
C THR A 32 -4.94 1.73 -8.77
N ARG A 33 -6.08 1.50 -9.37
CA ARG A 33 -6.42 1.98 -10.72
C ARG A 33 -6.13 3.48 -10.89
N HIS A 34 -6.59 4.32 -9.96
CA HIS A 34 -6.39 5.76 -10.02
C HIS A 34 -5.01 6.20 -9.51
N LYS A 35 -4.43 5.49 -8.54
CA LYS A 35 -3.10 5.78 -8.01
C LYS A 35 -1.99 5.52 -9.04
N ASN A 36 -2.16 4.51 -9.87
CA ASN A 36 -1.19 4.08 -10.88
C ASN A 36 -1.58 4.55 -12.29
N GLN A 37 -2.32 5.62 -12.42
CA GLN A 37 -2.73 6.19 -13.69
C GLN A 37 -2.05 7.55 -13.93
N HIS A 38 -1.51 7.72 -15.12
CA HIS A 38 -1.03 9.01 -15.61
C HIS A 38 -2.17 9.85 -16.19
N SER A 39 -2.07 11.16 -16.01
CA SER A 39 -2.87 12.11 -16.80
C SER A 39 -2.55 11.96 -18.29
N TYR A 40 -3.53 12.22 -19.15
CA TYR A 40 -3.32 12.16 -20.60
C TYR A 40 -2.18 13.06 -21.11
N LYS A 41 -1.91 14.17 -20.39
CA LYS A 41 -0.83 15.11 -20.71
C LYS A 41 0.58 14.55 -20.44
N THR A 42 0.70 13.66 -19.46
CA THR A 42 2.00 13.12 -18.99
C THR A 42 2.19 11.66 -19.37
N ARG A 43 1.21 11.06 -20.04
CA ARG A 43 1.27 9.66 -20.45
C ARG A 43 2.41 9.43 -21.44
N GLY A 44 3.21 8.38 -21.20
CA GLY A 44 4.36 8.03 -22.02
C GLY A 44 5.61 8.91 -21.82
N LYS A 45 5.57 9.85 -20.89
CA LYS A 45 6.70 10.75 -20.60
C LYS A 45 7.26 10.50 -19.21
N VAL A 46 8.56 10.39 -19.09
CA VAL A 46 9.28 10.30 -17.81
C VAL A 46 10.17 11.53 -17.66
N SER A 47 10.01 12.27 -16.58
CA SER A 47 10.85 13.42 -16.28
C SER A 47 12.21 12.95 -15.75
N LEU A 48 13.29 13.23 -16.49
CA LEU A 48 14.64 12.90 -16.07
C LEU A 48 15.05 13.66 -14.80
N SER A 49 14.61 14.89 -14.64
CA SER A 49 14.87 15.68 -13.43
C SER A 49 14.28 15.03 -12.17
N LYS A 50 13.10 14.41 -12.28
CA LYS A 50 12.50 13.66 -11.17
C LYS A 50 13.17 12.30 -10.95
N TYR A 51 13.68 11.70 -12.02
CA TYR A 51 14.36 10.42 -11.94
C TYR A 51 15.69 10.53 -11.19
N PHE A 52 16.46 11.59 -11.46
CA PHE A 52 17.77 11.85 -10.88
C PHE A 52 17.77 12.86 -9.74
N GLN A 53 16.60 13.17 -9.17
CA GLN A 53 16.53 14.10 -8.04
C GLN A 53 17.29 13.54 -6.83
N GLU A 54 17.97 14.44 -6.14
CA GLU A 54 18.71 14.12 -4.92
C GLU A 54 18.02 14.72 -3.70
N PHE A 55 18.07 13.99 -2.62
CA PHE A 55 17.55 14.39 -1.32
C PHE A 55 18.65 14.35 -0.28
N GLN A 56 18.58 15.27 0.68
CA GLN A 56 19.43 15.27 1.84
C GLN A 56 18.73 14.60 3.02
N ASP A 57 19.54 14.12 3.97
CA ASP A 57 19.01 13.56 5.20
C ASP A 57 18.26 14.63 5.99
N GLY A 58 17.06 14.29 6.43
CA GLY A 58 16.16 15.22 7.09
C GLY A 58 15.14 15.91 6.18
N ASP A 59 15.27 15.79 4.86
CA ASP A 59 14.27 16.34 3.93
C ASP A 59 12.91 15.68 4.14
N LYS A 60 11.86 16.50 4.09
CA LYS A 60 10.48 16.01 4.10
C LYS A 60 10.04 15.65 2.69
N VAL A 61 9.58 14.44 2.52
CA VAL A 61 9.15 13.91 1.22
C VAL A 61 7.79 13.25 1.32
N CYS A 62 7.00 13.40 0.26
CA CYS A 62 5.72 12.73 0.13
C CYS A 62 5.88 11.51 -0.79
N LEU A 63 5.30 10.39 -0.38
CA LEU A 63 5.28 9.15 -1.16
C LEU A 63 4.23 9.24 -2.26
N LYS A 64 4.66 9.33 -3.50
CA LYS A 64 3.80 9.35 -4.68
C LYS A 64 4.32 8.40 -5.73
N THR A 65 3.62 7.31 -5.97
CA THR A 65 4.01 6.30 -6.97
C THR A 65 4.02 6.89 -8.37
N HIS A 66 5.12 6.66 -9.09
CA HIS A 66 5.20 6.92 -10.52
C HIS A 66 4.76 5.67 -11.28
N PRO A 67 3.68 5.72 -12.09
CA PRO A 67 3.09 4.53 -12.68
C PRO A 67 3.97 3.79 -13.68
N SER A 68 4.81 4.50 -14.42
CA SER A 68 5.64 3.91 -15.48
C SER A 68 6.88 3.16 -14.96
N ILE A 69 7.33 3.45 -13.75
CA ILE A 69 8.55 2.89 -13.18
C ILE A 69 8.20 1.98 -12.03
N GLN A 70 8.67 0.73 -12.10
CA GLN A 70 8.37 -0.28 -11.09
C GLN A 70 9.49 -0.47 -10.07
N LYS A 71 10.70 0.00 -10.35
CA LYS A 71 11.84 -0.10 -9.43
C LYS A 71 11.62 0.72 -8.16
N GLY A 72 11.96 0.15 -7.03
CA GLY A 72 11.94 0.87 -5.75
C GLY A 72 10.57 1.39 -5.33
N ARG A 73 9.50 0.69 -5.71
CA ARG A 73 8.14 1.01 -5.29
C ARG A 73 7.92 0.67 -3.83
N PHE A 74 7.09 1.47 -3.21
CA PHE A 74 6.54 1.19 -1.89
C PHE A 74 5.15 0.53 -1.99
N PHE A 75 4.65 0.03 -0.87
CA PHE A 75 3.32 -0.54 -0.81
C PHE A 75 2.24 0.55 -1.04
N PRO A 76 1.25 0.33 -1.92
CA PRO A 76 0.27 1.37 -2.31
C PRO A 76 -0.52 1.98 -1.15
N ARG A 77 -0.62 1.30 -0.03
CA ARG A 77 -1.26 1.82 1.19
C ARG A 77 -0.60 3.10 1.69
N PHE A 78 0.71 3.23 1.50
CA PHE A 78 1.49 4.40 1.95
C PHE A 78 1.48 5.56 0.96
N HIS A 79 0.74 5.45 -0.13
CA HIS A 79 0.62 6.52 -1.11
C HIS A 79 0.05 7.80 -0.47
N GLY A 80 0.75 8.91 -0.66
CA GLY A 80 0.35 10.21 -0.10
C GLY A 80 0.84 10.48 1.32
N ILE A 81 1.48 9.52 2.00
CA ILE A 81 2.06 9.73 3.33
C ILE A 81 3.35 10.54 3.19
N THR A 82 3.52 11.49 4.10
CA THR A 82 4.77 12.27 4.21
C THR A 82 5.70 11.58 5.19
N GLY A 83 6.97 11.49 4.81
CA GLY A 83 8.04 10.96 5.66
C GLY A 83 9.27 11.84 5.64
N THR A 84 10.28 11.44 6.39
CA THR A 84 11.58 12.11 6.48
C THR A 84 12.65 11.20 5.91
N VAL A 85 13.55 11.74 5.09
CA VAL A 85 14.66 11.00 4.54
C VAL A 85 15.69 10.70 5.65
N ALA A 86 16.04 9.43 5.81
CA ALA A 86 16.96 8.96 6.84
C ALA A 86 18.30 8.45 6.29
N GLY A 87 18.52 8.49 4.98
CA GLY A 87 19.75 8.03 4.37
C GLY A 87 19.54 7.48 2.96
N LYS A 88 20.65 7.16 2.31
CA LYS A 88 20.68 6.61 0.95
C LYS A 88 21.24 5.19 0.99
N LYS A 89 20.58 4.28 0.29
CA LYS A 89 21.05 2.91 0.10
C LYS A 89 21.03 2.55 -1.40
N GLY A 90 22.20 2.56 -2.03
CA GLY A 90 22.29 2.40 -3.48
C GLY A 90 21.60 3.55 -4.21
N GLU A 91 20.65 3.24 -5.08
CA GLU A 91 19.85 4.23 -5.81
C GLU A 91 18.60 4.67 -5.02
N CYS A 92 18.26 4.01 -3.92
CA CYS A 92 17.07 4.28 -3.14
C CYS A 92 17.36 5.11 -1.90
N TYR A 93 16.37 5.87 -1.45
CA TYR A 93 16.41 6.62 -0.21
C TYR A 93 15.58 5.92 0.87
N GLY A 94 16.14 5.84 2.07
CA GLY A 94 15.42 5.40 3.25
C GLY A 94 14.49 6.51 3.73
N VAL A 95 13.19 6.25 3.74
CA VAL A 95 12.19 7.20 4.20
C VAL A 95 11.53 6.64 5.46
N THR A 96 11.62 7.39 6.53
CA THR A 96 10.93 7.05 7.77
C THR A 96 9.52 7.61 7.72
N ILE A 97 8.54 6.74 7.83
CA ILE A 97 7.13 7.10 7.87
C ILE A 97 6.49 6.64 9.17
N ARG A 98 5.38 7.25 9.52
CA ARG A 98 4.55 6.83 10.63
C ARG A 98 3.29 6.14 10.11
N ASP A 99 3.16 4.86 10.43
CA ASP A 99 1.96 4.07 10.13
C ASP A 99 1.20 3.82 11.44
N GLY A 100 0.19 4.65 11.69
CA GLY A 100 -0.52 4.63 12.97
C GLY A 100 0.40 4.96 14.15
N SER A 101 0.63 3.99 15.02
CA SER A 101 1.53 4.11 16.18
C SER A 101 2.97 3.68 15.91
N LYS A 102 3.24 3.02 14.76
CA LYS A 102 4.56 2.46 14.45
C LYS A 102 5.32 3.34 13.47
N GLN A 103 6.62 3.50 13.69
CA GLN A 103 7.55 4.02 12.70
C GLN A 103 8.04 2.89 11.80
N LYS A 104 8.09 3.15 10.50
CA LYS A 104 8.58 2.22 9.49
C LYS A 104 9.59 2.90 8.60
N LEU A 105 10.64 2.17 8.24
CA LEU A 105 11.64 2.60 7.28
C LEU A 105 11.36 1.92 5.94
N LEU A 106 11.19 2.72 4.90
CA LEU A 106 10.97 2.26 3.54
C LEU A 106 12.11 2.71 2.64
N TYR A 107 12.62 1.82 1.81
CA TYR A 107 13.58 2.18 0.76
C TYR A 107 12.85 2.41 -0.55
N VAL A 108 12.89 3.65 -1.02
CA VAL A 108 12.10 4.10 -2.16
C VAL A 108 12.99 4.80 -3.18
N HIS A 109 12.77 4.52 -4.46
CA HIS A 109 13.49 5.20 -5.54
C HIS A 109 13.06 6.69 -5.62
N PRO A 110 13.98 7.62 -5.93
CA PRO A 110 13.71 9.07 -5.95
C PRO A 110 12.50 9.47 -6.78
N ILE A 111 12.24 8.76 -7.89
CA ILE A 111 11.11 9.08 -8.77
C ILE A 111 9.74 8.94 -8.09
N HIS A 112 9.66 8.15 -7.05
CA HIS A 112 8.42 7.97 -6.26
C HIS A 112 8.34 8.93 -5.06
N LEU A 113 9.28 9.83 -4.93
CA LEU A 113 9.34 10.83 -3.87
C LEU A 113 9.06 12.22 -4.43
N LYS A 114 8.29 13.00 -3.69
CA LYS A 114 8.05 14.41 -4.00
C LYS A 114 8.51 15.23 -2.80
N LYS A 115 9.46 16.14 -3.01
CA LYS A 115 9.89 17.09 -1.98
C LYS A 115 8.73 18.00 -1.58
N GLN A 116 8.59 18.22 -0.29
CA GLN A 116 7.62 19.15 0.30
C GLN A 116 8.26 20.46 0.67
#